data_92dca73722c04489eb201b258e646de4
#
_entry.id   92dca73722c04489eb201b258e646de4
#
_cell.length_a   1.000
_cell.length_b   1.000
_cell.length_c   1.000
_cell.angle_alpha   90.00
_cell.angle_beta   90.00
_cell.angle_gamma   90.00
#
_symmetry.space_group_name_H-M   'P 1'
#
loop_
_entity.id
_entity.type
_entity.pdbx_description
1 polymer ?
#
loop_
_entity_poly.entity_id
_entity_poly.type
_entity_poly.pdbx_seq_one_letter_code
_entity_poly.pdbx_strand_id
1 'polypeptide(L)'
;GLSGVVQLTTTNEADHTTGIQTSSMFDVGLMGTIVAEARVRQAALSSREVFMGFTDINIGSDVPSIQTDLSHIGSTTVTLTASDICGFHLSSEATDATDWHGIYNGGTTTGETTSTSVDLDSVAVAGEWQQLRLEIDTNGTCRWYVDGELKQTVTGAVSTSVDLKFFLA
;
A
#
# COMPACT_ATOMS: atom_id res chain seq x y z
N GLY A 1 -9.43 -6.98 -26.59
CA GLY A 1 -8.51 -6.78 -25.49
C GLY A 1 -8.62 -5.37 -24.99
N LEU A 2 -8.72 -5.15 -23.68
CA LEU A 2 -8.62 -3.84 -23.08
C LEU A 2 -7.16 -3.41 -23.14
N SER A 3 -6.78 -2.62 -24.15
CA SER A 3 -5.42 -2.11 -24.25
C SER A 3 -5.12 -1.19 -23.06
N GLY A 4 -4.03 -1.44 -22.35
CA GLY A 4 -3.57 -0.63 -21.23
C GLY A 4 -4.15 -1.00 -19.85
N VAL A 5 -4.86 -2.13 -19.71
CA VAL A 5 -5.31 -2.65 -18.41
C VAL A 5 -4.59 -3.95 -18.09
N VAL A 6 -4.00 -4.03 -16.90
CA VAL A 6 -3.49 -5.27 -16.31
C VAL A 6 -4.54 -5.78 -15.34
N GLN A 7 -4.92 -7.04 -15.48
CA GLN A 7 -5.80 -7.73 -14.53
C GLN A 7 -4.97 -8.67 -13.68
N LEU A 8 -5.00 -8.48 -12.38
CA LEU A 8 -4.43 -9.39 -11.39
C LEU A 8 -5.55 -10.27 -10.86
N THR A 9 -5.33 -11.59 -10.82
CA THR A 9 -6.33 -12.56 -10.37
C THR A 9 -5.64 -13.62 -9.52
N THR A 10 -6.10 -13.79 -8.29
CA THR A 10 -5.67 -14.88 -7.41
C THR A 10 -6.61 -16.07 -7.55
N THR A 11 -6.14 -17.24 -7.16
CA THR A 11 -6.99 -18.42 -6.88
C THR A 11 -7.78 -18.17 -5.59
N ASN A 12 -8.88 -18.90 -5.41
CA ASN A 12 -9.69 -18.81 -4.18
C ASN A 12 -9.08 -19.69 -3.06
N GLU A 13 -7.86 -19.35 -2.67
CA GLU A 13 -7.11 -20.01 -1.60
C GLU A 13 -6.59 -18.95 -0.64
N ALA A 14 -6.49 -19.30 0.64
CA ALA A 14 -5.96 -18.41 1.65
C ALA A 14 -4.49 -18.06 1.36
N ASP A 15 -4.08 -16.84 1.68
CA ASP A 15 -2.70 -16.33 1.63
C ASP A 15 -2.05 -16.32 0.24
N HIS A 16 -2.83 -16.43 -0.84
CA HIS A 16 -2.33 -16.29 -2.19
C HIS A 16 -2.37 -14.86 -2.68
N THR A 17 -1.20 -14.32 -2.96
CA THR A 17 -1.03 -12.97 -3.52
C THR A 17 -0.62 -13.04 -4.98
N THR A 18 -1.16 -12.15 -5.80
CA THR A 18 -0.68 -11.88 -7.15
C THR A 18 -0.39 -10.40 -7.29
N GLY A 19 0.73 -10.04 -7.92
CA GLY A 19 1.12 -8.64 -7.94
C GLY A 19 2.13 -8.29 -9.01
N ILE A 20 2.42 -7.01 -9.09
CA ILE A 20 3.49 -6.41 -9.88
C ILE A 20 4.48 -5.79 -8.90
N GLN A 21 5.76 -6.05 -9.09
CA GLN A 21 6.81 -5.48 -8.27
C GLN A 21 8.01 -5.02 -9.10
N THR A 22 8.75 -4.07 -8.57
CA THR A 22 10.06 -3.68 -9.08
C THR A 22 11.17 -4.38 -8.28
N SER A 23 12.41 -4.22 -8.70
CA SER A 23 13.56 -4.48 -7.81
C SER A 23 13.65 -3.40 -6.72
N SER A 24 14.41 -3.67 -5.65
CA SER A 24 14.77 -2.65 -4.65
C SER A 24 15.69 -1.63 -5.32
N MET A 25 15.14 -0.48 -5.66
CA MET A 25 15.83 0.53 -6.48
C MET A 25 15.47 1.97 -6.08
N PHE A 26 14.57 2.16 -5.12
CA PHE A 26 14.13 3.48 -4.71
C PHE A 26 14.81 3.87 -3.39
N ASP A 27 15.95 4.55 -3.49
CA ASP A 27 16.65 5.15 -2.35
C ASP A 27 15.95 6.47 -1.98
N VAL A 28 15.25 6.47 -0.86
CA VAL A 28 14.44 7.61 -0.41
C VAL A 28 15.31 8.85 -0.19
N GLY A 29 16.50 8.68 0.37
CA GLY A 29 17.40 9.79 0.69
C GLY A 29 18.06 10.44 -0.52
N LEU A 30 18.16 9.73 -1.66
CA LEU A 30 18.98 10.15 -2.80
C LEU A 30 18.18 10.47 -4.06
N MET A 31 17.01 9.86 -4.29
CA MET A 31 16.34 9.94 -5.59
C MET A 31 15.46 11.17 -5.81
N GLY A 32 15.35 12.07 -4.85
CA GLY A 32 14.37 13.15 -4.89
C GLY A 32 12.97 12.64 -4.50
N THR A 33 11.92 13.34 -4.90
CA THR A 33 10.55 12.88 -4.60
C THR A 33 10.21 11.65 -5.45
N ILE A 34 9.92 10.54 -4.77
CA ILE A 34 9.46 9.31 -5.40
C ILE A 34 7.93 9.40 -5.52
N VAL A 35 7.40 9.05 -6.69
CA VAL A 35 5.96 9.07 -6.96
C VAL A 35 5.53 7.74 -7.54
N ALA A 36 4.50 7.14 -6.95
CA ALA A 36 3.76 6.02 -7.54
C ALA A 36 2.31 6.44 -7.76
N GLU A 37 1.80 6.16 -8.95
CA GLU A 37 0.41 6.43 -9.29
C GLU A 37 -0.17 5.28 -10.08
N ALA A 38 -1.37 4.84 -9.71
CA ALA A 38 -2.12 3.84 -10.44
C ALA A 38 -3.61 4.14 -10.41
N ARG A 39 -4.32 3.74 -11.47
CA ARG A 39 -5.78 3.61 -11.42
C ARG A 39 -6.12 2.16 -11.14
N VAL A 40 -6.84 1.95 -10.06
CA VAL A 40 -7.23 0.62 -9.60
C VAL A 40 -8.74 0.44 -9.66
N ARG A 41 -9.19 -0.79 -9.86
CA ARG A 41 -10.60 -1.15 -9.82
C ARG A 41 -10.74 -2.56 -9.25
N GLN A 42 -11.49 -2.68 -8.19
CA GLN A 42 -11.85 -3.96 -7.58
C GLN A 42 -13.20 -4.44 -8.12
N ALA A 43 -13.26 -5.67 -8.62
CA ALA A 43 -14.53 -6.26 -9.07
C ALA A 43 -15.49 -6.53 -7.89
N ALA A 44 -14.93 -6.81 -6.72
CA ALA A 44 -15.63 -7.01 -5.46
C ALA A 44 -14.71 -6.57 -4.32
N LEU A 45 -15.27 -6.18 -3.18
CA LEU A 45 -14.51 -5.76 -2.00
C LEU A 45 -14.46 -6.84 -0.91
N SER A 46 -15.40 -7.81 -0.94
CA SER A 46 -15.43 -8.91 0.03
C SER A 46 -14.32 -9.94 -0.21
N SER A 47 -13.75 -10.46 0.88
CA SER A 47 -12.70 -11.49 0.86
C SER A 47 -11.49 -11.11 -0.01
N ARG A 48 -11.06 -9.86 0.09
CA ARG A 48 -9.93 -9.32 -0.68
C ARG A 48 -9.08 -8.41 0.15
N GLU A 49 -7.80 -8.41 -0.18
CA GLU A 49 -6.86 -7.38 0.23
C GLU A 49 -6.19 -6.79 -1.00
N VAL A 50 -5.87 -5.51 -0.92
CA VAL A 50 -5.13 -4.79 -1.94
C VAL A 50 -4.06 -3.95 -1.26
N PHE A 51 -2.86 -4.02 -1.77
CA PHE A 51 -1.76 -3.13 -1.38
C PHE A 51 -1.19 -2.43 -2.61
N MET A 52 -0.94 -1.14 -2.50
CA MET A 52 -0.18 -0.37 -3.46
C MET A 52 0.78 0.56 -2.73
N GLY A 53 2.07 0.37 -2.92
CA GLY A 53 3.05 1.23 -2.25
C GLY A 53 4.49 0.75 -2.38
N PHE A 54 5.29 1.12 -1.41
CA PHE A 54 6.71 0.79 -1.33
C PHE A 54 7.02 0.02 -0.06
N THR A 55 7.95 -0.94 -0.15
CA THR A 55 8.41 -1.76 0.97
C THR A 55 9.85 -2.20 0.77
N ASP A 56 10.55 -2.50 1.88
CA ASP A 56 11.88 -3.11 1.90
C ASP A 56 11.84 -4.64 1.74
N ILE A 57 10.65 -5.26 1.86
CA ILE A 57 10.52 -6.71 1.81
C ILE A 57 11.03 -7.27 0.47
N ASN A 58 12.01 -8.16 0.57
CA ASN A 58 12.64 -8.81 -0.58
C ASN A 58 12.74 -10.32 -0.33
N ILE A 59 11.81 -11.07 -0.88
CA ILE A 59 11.77 -12.54 -0.82
C ILE A 59 12.19 -13.19 -2.14
N GLY A 60 13.13 -12.56 -2.83
CA GLY A 60 13.67 -13.07 -4.10
C GLY A 60 12.69 -12.90 -5.26
N SER A 61 12.38 -14.01 -5.96
CA SER A 61 11.45 -14.01 -7.09
C SER A 61 9.98 -14.14 -6.69
N ASP A 62 9.72 -14.43 -5.43
CA ASP A 62 8.36 -14.65 -4.95
C ASP A 62 7.63 -13.32 -4.75
N VAL A 63 6.30 -13.36 -4.84
CA VAL A 63 5.43 -12.22 -4.53
C VAL A 63 5.16 -12.24 -3.04
N PRO A 64 5.43 -11.14 -2.30
CA PRO A 64 5.11 -11.08 -0.88
C PRO A 64 3.62 -11.29 -0.63
N SER A 65 3.28 -12.02 0.43
CA SER A 65 1.92 -12.01 0.95
C SER A 65 1.63 -10.67 1.62
N ILE A 66 0.48 -10.06 1.30
CA ILE A 66 0.11 -8.78 1.92
C ILE A 66 0.02 -8.97 3.44
N GLN A 67 -0.74 -9.96 3.90
CA GLN A 67 -1.02 -10.18 5.33
C GLN A 67 0.20 -10.59 6.15
N THR A 68 1.01 -11.48 5.63
CA THR A 68 2.10 -12.09 6.44
C THR A 68 3.42 -11.37 6.31
N ASP A 69 3.68 -10.74 5.17
CA ASP A 69 4.98 -10.12 4.89
C ASP A 69 4.95 -8.60 4.95
N LEU A 70 3.82 -7.96 4.60
CA LEU A 70 3.73 -6.51 4.52
C LEU A 70 2.98 -5.93 5.72
N SER A 71 1.68 -6.05 5.71
CA SER A 71 0.78 -5.54 6.74
C SER A 71 -0.54 -6.28 6.73
N HIS A 72 -1.18 -6.34 7.89
CA HIS A 72 -2.51 -6.91 8.05
C HIS A 72 -3.41 -5.94 8.81
N ILE A 73 -4.63 -5.73 8.32
CA ILE A 73 -5.65 -4.96 9.03
C ILE A 73 -6.81 -5.91 9.36
N GLY A 74 -6.83 -6.39 10.60
CA GLY A 74 -7.87 -7.25 11.11
C GLY A 74 -8.73 -6.53 12.14
N SER A 75 -10.03 -6.37 11.87
CA SER A 75 -10.95 -5.59 12.71
C SER A 75 -10.47 -4.14 12.86
N THR A 76 -10.04 -3.74 14.05
CA THR A 76 -9.52 -2.39 14.35
C THR A 76 -8.02 -2.35 14.52
N THR A 77 -7.32 -3.48 14.32
CA THR A 77 -5.87 -3.58 14.57
C THR A 77 -5.09 -3.59 13.27
N VAL A 78 -4.06 -2.78 13.19
CA VAL A 78 -3.05 -2.79 12.12
C VAL A 78 -1.79 -3.47 12.63
N THR A 79 -1.37 -4.53 11.96
CA THR A 79 -0.09 -5.21 12.20
C THR A 79 0.84 -4.86 11.04
N LEU A 80 1.98 -4.27 11.35
CA LEU A 80 3.03 -3.92 10.39
C LEU A 80 4.16 -4.94 10.49
N THR A 81 4.29 -5.81 9.49
CA THR A 81 5.34 -6.84 9.44
C THR A 81 6.59 -6.32 8.75
N ALA A 82 6.41 -5.58 7.66
CA ALA A 82 7.52 -4.95 6.95
C ALA A 82 8.21 -3.90 7.83
N SER A 83 9.56 -3.92 7.82
CA SER A 83 10.37 -2.97 8.58
C SER A 83 10.24 -1.57 8.02
N ASP A 84 10.23 -1.44 6.70
CA ASP A 84 9.99 -0.18 5.98
C ASP A 84 8.86 -0.37 4.96
N ILE A 85 7.80 0.37 5.15
CA ILE A 85 6.60 0.31 4.30
C ILE A 85 5.90 1.66 4.25
N CYS A 86 5.40 2.03 3.08
CA CYS A 86 4.50 3.16 2.89
C CYS A 86 3.57 2.86 1.72
N GLY A 87 2.26 2.87 1.95
CA GLY A 87 1.31 2.51 0.89
C GLY A 87 -0.14 2.64 1.26
N PHE A 88 -0.97 2.36 0.28
CA PHE A 88 -2.40 2.15 0.42
C PHE A 88 -2.67 0.68 0.76
N HIS A 89 -3.55 0.45 1.70
CA HIS A 89 -4.05 -0.87 2.03
C HIS A 89 -5.57 -0.85 2.09
N LEU A 90 -6.20 -1.79 1.41
CA LEU A 90 -7.62 -2.10 1.51
C LEU A 90 -7.76 -3.52 2.02
N SER A 91 -8.45 -3.72 3.15
CA SER A 91 -8.64 -5.04 3.75
C SER A 91 -10.11 -5.31 4.04
N SER A 92 -10.61 -6.42 3.51
CA SER A 92 -11.97 -6.88 3.80
C SER A 92 -12.15 -7.38 5.24
N GLU A 93 -11.08 -7.51 6.00
CA GLU A 93 -11.09 -7.93 7.41
C GLU A 93 -11.14 -6.76 8.39
N ALA A 94 -10.91 -5.54 7.90
CA ALA A 94 -11.07 -4.32 8.70
C ALA A 94 -12.53 -4.07 9.08
N THR A 95 -12.77 -3.37 10.18
CA THR A 95 -14.14 -2.96 10.57
C THR A 95 -14.74 -2.01 9.51
N ASP A 96 -13.91 -1.17 8.92
CA ASP A 96 -14.18 -0.24 7.83
C ASP A 96 -13.68 -0.81 6.48
N ALA A 97 -14.08 -2.03 6.17
CA ALA A 97 -13.57 -2.89 5.10
C ALA A 97 -13.64 -2.29 3.69
N THR A 98 -14.31 -1.17 3.51
CA THR A 98 -14.42 -0.47 2.22
C THR A 98 -13.52 0.76 2.12
N ASP A 99 -12.84 1.15 3.19
CA ASP A 99 -12.03 2.36 3.20
C ASP A 99 -10.55 2.06 2.90
N TRP A 100 -9.94 2.97 2.15
CA TRP A 100 -8.50 2.95 1.94
C TRP A 100 -7.77 3.41 3.20
N HIS A 101 -6.74 2.69 3.56
CA HIS A 101 -5.87 2.98 4.70
C HIS A 101 -4.49 3.40 4.22
N GLY A 102 -3.92 4.45 4.81
CA GLY A 102 -2.56 4.93 4.56
C GLY A 102 -1.58 4.36 5.57
N ILE A 103 -0.99 3.21 5.26
CA ILE A 103 -0.05 2.54 6.17
C ILE A 103 1.38 3.00 5.96
N TYR A 104 2.17 3.02 7.04
CA TYR A 104 3.58 3.38 7.02
C TYR A 104 4.34 2.80 8.21
N ASN A 105 5.64 2.57 8.05
CA ASN A 105 6.57 2.15 9.10
C ASN A 105 8.03 2.38 8.67
N GLY A 106 8.95 2.37 9.63
CA GLY A 106 10.40 2.38 9.41
C GLY A 106 11.07 3.74 9.53
N GLY A 107 10.30 4.82 9.50
CA GLY A 107 10.83 6.17 9.63
C GLY A 107 11.00 6.64 11.08
N THR A 108 11.11 7.94 11.24
CA THR A 108 11.18 8.58 12.58
C THR A 108 9.82 8.66 13.26
N THR A 109 8.74 8.58 12.49
CA THR A 109 7.37 8.48 13.01
C THR A 109 6.97 7.02 13.05
N THR A 110 6.62 6.54 14.24
CA THR A 110 6.18 5.16 14.44
C THR A 110 4.89 4.89 13.67
N GLY A 111 4.81 3.74 13.02
CA GLY A 111 3.61 3.30 12.31
C GLY A 111 2.41 3.14 13.25
N GLU A 112 1.25 3.52 12.78
CA GLU A 112 0.00 3.40 13.52
C GLU A 112 -0.46 1.95 13.58
N THR A 113 -1.08 1.58 14.69
CA THR A 113 -1.52 0.21 14.98
C THR A 113 -3.04 0.05 15.05
N THR A 114 -3.79 1.11 14.72
CA THR A 114 -5.26 1.08 14.67
C THR A 114 -5.78 1.49 13.30
N SER A 115 -6.83 0.82 12.80
CA SER A 115 -7.40 1.12 11.49
C SER A 115 -7.90 2.56 11.39
N THR A 116 -8.53 3.08 12.44
CA THR A 116 -9.03 4.46 12.48
C THR A 116 -7.94 5.52 12.40
N SER A 117 -6.70 5.22 12.83
CA SER A 117 -5.58 6.19 12.76
C SER A 117 -4.94 6.24 11.37
N VAL A 118 -5.15 5.22 10.55
CA VAL A 118 -4.64 5.12 9.19
C VAL A 118 -5.74 5.25 8.13
N ASP A 119 -7.00 5.44 8.54
CA ASP A 119 -8.13 5.65 7.64
C ASP A 119 -7.94 6.94 6.83
N LEU A 120 -8.12 6.84 5.52
CA LEU A 120 -8.01 7.96 4.59
C LEU A 120 -9.36 8.63 4.30
N ASP A 121 -10.43 8.24 4.99
CA ASP A 121 -11.80 8.72 4.74
C ASP A 121 -12.15 8.63 3.23
N SER A 122 -11.80 7.51 2.60
CA SER A 122 -11.93 7.31 1.16
C SER A 122 -12.43 5.92 0.82
N VAL A 123 -13.73 5.86 0.52
CA VAL A 123 -14.44 4.61 0.23
C VAL A 123 -14.08 4.06 -1.14
N ALA A 124 -13.65 2.80 -1.19
CA ALA A 124 -13.56 2.04 -2.43
C ALA A 124 -14.96 1.55 -2.86
N VAL A 125 -15.27 1.63 -4.14
CA VAL A 125 -16.55 1.17 -4.69
C VAL A 125 -16.31 0.04 -5.68
N ALA A 126 -16.97 -1.10 -5.46
CA ALA A 126 -16.84 -2.25 -6.35
C ALA A 126 -17.25 -1.88 -7.79
N GLY A 127 -16.39 -2.21 -8.74
CA GLY A 127 -16.60 -1.94 -10.16
C GLY A 127 -16.22 -0.53 -10.62
N GLU A 128 -15.87 0.40 -9.73
CA GLU A 128 -15.43 1.75 -10.07
C GLU A 128 -13.92 1.89 -10.09
N TRP A 129 -13.43 2.84 -10.90
CA TRP A 129 -12.03 3.19 -10.99
C TRP A 129 -11.70 4.30 -10.00
N GLN A 130 -10.66 4.11 -9.21
CA GLN A 130 -10.08 5.14 -8.35
C GLN A 130 -8.60 5.35 -8.72
N GLN A 131 -8.15 6.58 -8.62
CA GLN A 131 -6.75 6.95 -8.80
C GLN A 131 -6.09 7.06 -7.44
N LEU A 132 -5.10 6.20 -7.21
CA LEU A 132 -4.24 6.24 -6.03
C LEU A 132 -2.90 6.84 -6.40
N ARG A 133 -2.45 7.82 -5.65
CA ARG A 133 -1.12 8.42 -5.81
C ARG A 133 -0.43 8.52 -4.46
N LEU A 134 0.78 8.02 -4.39
CA LEU A 134 1.68 8.09 -3.24
C LEU A 134 2.90 8.90 -3.60
N GLU A 135 3.28 9.84 -2.74
CA GLU A 135 4.52 10.61 -2.85
C GLU A 135 5.39 10.38 -1.60
N ILE A 136 6.69 10.22 -1.80
CA ILE A 136 7.68 10.10 -0.73
C ILE A 136 8.77 11.13 -1.00
N ASP A 137 8.95 12.09 -0.09
CA ASP A 137 10.03 13.07 -0.15
C ASP A 137 11.35 12.50 0.39
N THR A 138 12.45 13.16 0.07
CA THR A 138 13.80 12.75 0.50
C THR A 138 14.01 12.72 2.03
N ASN A 139 13.13 13.33 2.79
CA ASN A 139 13.12 13.29 4.26
C ASN A 139 12.22 12.19 4.84
N GLY A 140 11.70 11.28 4.01
CA GLY A 140 10.80 10.21 4.40
C GLY A 140 9.35 10.66 4.65
N THR A 141 8.97 11.88 4.26
CA THR A 141 7.58 12.33 4.35
C THR A 141 6.76 11.67 3.26
N CYS A 142 5.67 10.99 3.64
CA CYS A 142 4.73 10.37 2.72
C CYS A 142 3.44 11.17 2.62
N ARG A 143 2.83 11.18 1.41
CA ARG A 143 1.53 11.80 1.13
C ARG A 143 0.68 10.85 0.31
N TRP A 144 -0.56 10.64 0.74
CA TRP A 144 -1.54 9.80 0.08
C TRP A 144 -2.62 10.67 -0.58
N TYR A 145 -2.86 10.42 -1.85
CA TYR A 145 -3.91 11.09 -2.62
C TYR A 145 -4.87 10.04 -3.21
N VAL A 146 -6.15 10.25 -3.04
CA VAL A 146 -7.22 9.46 -3.69
C VAL A 146 -8.00 10.39 -4.60
N ASP A 147 -8.11 10.01 -5.86
CA ASP A 147 -8.81 10.78 -6.91
C ASP A 147 -8.34 12.26 -7.01
N GLY A 148 -7.04 12.47 -6.76
CA GLY A 148 -6.39 13.79 -6.81
C GLY A 148 -6.51 14.61 -5.51
N GLU A 149 -7.25 14.15 -4.51
CA GLU A 149 -7.39 14.80 -3.21
C GLU A 149 -6.32 14.28 -2.23
N LEU A 150 -5.60 15.19 -1.58
CA LEU A 150 -4.67 14.85 -0.51
C LEU A 150 -5.46 14.40 0.72
N LYS A 151 -5.25 13.15 1.15
CA LYS A 151 -5.95 12.53 2.29
C LYS A 151 -5.10 12.54 3.56
N GLN A 152 -3.81 12.24 3.43
CA GLN A 152 -2.92 12.15 4.58
C GLN A 152 -1.52 12.65 4.24
N THR A 153 -0.84 13.20 5.24
CA THR A 153 0.61 13.51 5.21
C THR A 153 1.22 13.05 6.51
N VAL A 154 2.29 12.26 6.42
CA VAL A 154 3.07 11.81 7.58
C VAL A 154 4.53 12.13 7.35
N THR A 155 5.08 13.00 8.21
CA THR A 155 6.50 13.37 8.17
C THR A 155 7.34 12.25 8.79
N GLY A 156 8.43 11.86 8.10
CA GLY A 156 9.29 10.79 8.58
C GLY A 156 8.57 9.43 8.67
N ALA A 157 7.70 9.13 7.72
CA ALA A 157 6.92 7.90 7.65
C ALA A 157 7.77 6.67 7.33
N VAL A 158 8.81 6.83 6.49
CA VAL A 158 9.73 5.76 6.10
C VAL A 158 11.18 6.18 6.32
N SER A 159 12.09 5.18 6.44
CA SER A 159 13.52 5.41 6.51
C SER A 159 14.06 6.08 5.24
N THR A 160 15.04 6.98 5.42
CA THR A 160 15.76 7.61 4.31
C THR A 160 17.06 6.90 3.97
N SER A 161 17.34 5.77 4.58
CA SER A 161 18.57 4.99 4.40
C SER A 161 18.35 3.56 3.91
N VAL A 162 17.14 3.26 3.44
CA VAL A 162 16.76 1.93 2.94
C VAL A 162 16.27 2.03 1.50
N ASP A 163 16.71 1.08 0.68
CA ASP A 163 16.21 0.92 -0.67
C ASP A 163 14.85 0.21 -0.65
N LEU A 164 13.86 0.88 -1.18
CA LEU A 164 12.50 0.35 -1.31
C LEU A 164 12.25 -0.23 -2.70
N LYS A 165 11.25 -1.08 -2.82
CA LYS A 165 10.66 -1.51 -4.09
C LYS A 165 9.19 -1.14 -4.14
N PHE A 166 8.70 -0.83 -5.33
CA PHE A 166 7.27 -0.68 -5.57
C PHE A 166 6.59 -2.05 -5.64
N PHE A 167 5.40 -2.12 -5.04
CA PHE A 167 4.56 -3.30 -5.05
C PHE A 167 3.09 -2.91 -5.22
N LEU A 168 2.38 -3.62 -6.11
CA LEU A 168 0.94 -3.53 -6.31
C LEU A 168 0.38 -4.95 -6.37
N ALA A 169 -0.50 -5.29 -5.44
CA ALA A 169 -1.14 -6.59 -5.34
C ALA A 169 -2.60 -6.48 -4.88
#